data_e8aed0353cdefd729012b7c30ec54423
#
_entry.id   e8aed0353cdefd729012b7c30ec54423
#
_cell.length_a   1.000
_cell.length_b   1.000
_cell.length_c   1.000
_cell.angle_alpha   90.00
_cell.angle_beta   90.00
_cell.angle_gamma   90.00
#
_symmetry.space_group_name_H-M   'P 1'
#
loop_
_entity.id
_entity.type
_entity.pdbx_description
1 polymer ?
#
loop_
_entity_poly.entity_id
_entity_poly.type
_entity_poly.pdbx_seq_one_letter_code
_entity_poly.pdbx_strand_id
1 'polypeptide(L)'
;SALGVSYSGKRALVCMKQVGRNVCADAFVNSAVTGANGGLVVVACDDPSQHSSQNEQDSRFYADFAMMPCFEPSNQQEAYDMVREAFDYSEANHIPVLMRLTTRMAHSRAVVEAGEIRRENEVHFPDELHEKNWVTLPVNAR
;
A
#
# COMPACT_ATOMS: atom_id res chain seq x y z
N SER A 1 -10.04 -6.20 -5.16
CA SER A 1 -9.22 -6.93 -6.17
C SER A 1 -7.76 -7.02 -5.76
N ALA A 2 -7.05 -5.88 -5.48
CA ALA A 2 -5.62 -5.92 -5.13
C ALA A 2 -5.30 -6.80 -3.91
N LEU A 3 -6.11 -6.76 -2.88
CA LEU A 3 -5.96 -7.61 -1.70
C LEU A 3 -6.06 -9.10 -2.05
N GLY A 4 -7.00 -9.49 -2.93
CA GLY A 4 -7.10 -10.88 -3.40
C GLY A 4 -5.88 -11.32 -4.24
N VAL A 5 -5.26 -10.40 -4.98
CA VAL A 5 -3.99 -10.67 -5.69
C VAL A 5 -2.88 -10.91 -4.67
N SER A 6 -2.78 -10.08 -3.63
CA SER A 6 -1.82 -10.27 -2.54
C SER A 6 -2.03 -11.63 -1.84
N TYR A 7 -3.26 -12.02 -1.55
CA TYR A 7 -3.55 -13.32 -0.93
C TYR A 7 -3.05 -14.51 -1.76
N SER A 8 -3.01 -14.39 -3.08
CA SER A 8 -2.44 -15.42 -3.97
C SER A 8 -0.91 -15.42 -4.05
N GLY A 9 -0.22 -14.63 -3.25
CA GLY A 9 1.25 -14.52 -3.25
C GLY A 9 1.83 -13.55 -4.28
N LYS A 10 0.98 -12.94 -5.11
CA LYS A 10 1.40 -11.98 -6.12
C LYS A 10 1.50 -10.57 -5.55
N ARG A 11 2.43 -9.78 -6.06
CA ARG A 11 2.54 -8.36 -5.74
C ARG A 11 1.39 -7.58 -6.34
N ALA A 12 0.81 -6.67 -5.57
CA ALA A 12 -0.26 -5.79 -6.02
C ALA A 12 0.03 -4.34 -5.62
N LEU A 13 -0.16 -3.44 -6.57
CA LEU A 13 -0.10 -2.00 -6.33
C LEU A 13 -1.43 -1.39 -6.73
N VAL A 14 -1.99 -0.56 -5.88
CA VAL A 14 -3.21 0.20 -6.15
C VAL A 14 -2.94 1.67 -5.91
N CYS A 15 -3.31 2.51 -6.88
CA CYS A 15 -3.14 3.95 -6.80
C CYS A 15 -4.50 4.64 -6.76
N MET A 16 -4.64 5.62 -5.90
CA MET A 16 -5.84 6.42 -5.82
C MET A 16 -5.56 7.80 -5.22
N LYS A 17 -6.45 8.74 -5.49
CA LYS A 17 -6.44 10.04 -4.82
C LYS A 17 -6.92 9.86 -3.37
N GLN A 18 -6.60 10.83 -2.49
CA GLN A 18 -7.02 10.78 -1.08
C GLN A 18 -8.52 10.51 -0.90
N VAL A 19 -9.38 11.08 -1.75
CA VAL A 19 -10.82 10.84 -1.68
C VAL A 19 -11.19 9.38 -2.03
N GLY A 20 -10.50 8.77 -2.99
CA GLY A 20 -10.68 7.36 -3.33
C GLY A 20 -10.23 6.44 -2.19
N ARG A 21 -9.12 6.77 -1.54
CA ARG A 21 -8.65 6.06 -0.35
C ARG A 21 -9.68 6.16 0.79
N ASN A 22 -10.26 7.33 0.99
CA ASN A 22 -11.32 7.50 1.99
C ASN A 22 -12.55 6.63 1.69
N VAL A 23 -12.95 6.52 0.41
CA VAL A 23 -14.06 5.65 0.00
C VAL A 23 -13.75 4.17 0.28
N CYS A 24 -12.51 3.73 0.14
CA CYS A 24 -12.11 2.35 0.43
C CYS A 24 -11.51 2.17 1.84
N ALA A 25 -11.79 3.08 2.78
CA ALA A 25 -11.19 3.08 4.11
C ALA A 25 -11.41 1.77 4.88
N ASP A 26 -12.61 1.20 4.80
CA ASP A 26 -12.90 -0.08 5.44
C ASP A 26 -12.00 -1.20 4.91
N ALA A 27 -11.92 -1.37 3.60
CA ALA A 27 -11.05 -2.37 2.98
C ALA A 27 -9.56 -2.12 3.29
N PHE A 28 -9.15 -0.85 3.38
CA PHE A 28 -7.80 -0.46 3.74
C PHE A 28 -7.46 -0.85 5.18
N VAL A 29 -8.30 -0.50 6.15
CA VAL A 29 -8.10 -0.84 7.57
C VAL A 29 -8.15 -2.36 7.76
N ASN A 30 -9.13 -3.04 7.15
CA ASN A 30 -9.22 -4.49 7.23
C ASN A 30 -8.00 -5.21 6.63
N SER A 31 -7.36 -4.63 5.61
CA SER A 31 -6.14 -5.22 5.04
C SER A 31 -4.97 -5.25 6.03
N ALA A 32 -4.92 -4.33 7.01
CA ALA A 32 -3.96 -4.38 8.10
C ALA A 32 -4.22 -5.55 9.05
N VAL A 33 -5.50 -5.86 9.29
CA VAL A 33 -5.91 -6.97 10.15
C VAL A 33 -5.67 -8.32 9.49
N THR A 34 -6.03 -8.44 8.21
CA THR A 34 -5.88 -9.70 7.46
C THR A 34 -4.46 -9.95 6.99
N GLY A 35 -3.66 -8.90 6.89
CA GLY A 35 -2.28 -8.97 6.41
C GLY A 35 -2.15 -9.07 4.89
N ALA A 36 -0.91 -9.24 4.44
CA ALA A 36 -0.53 -9.45 3.05
C ALA A 36 0.28 -10.75 2.93
N ASN A 37 0.05 -11.50 1.86
CA ASN A 37 0.85 -12.69 1.52
C ASN A 37 1.89 -12.33 0.44
N GLY A 38 1.48 -11.94 -0.76
CA GLY A 38 2.34 -11.19 -1.67
C GLY A 38 2.29 -9.70 -1.34
N GLY A 39 3.34 -8.97 -1.67
CA GLY A 39 3.45 -7.56 -1.31
C GLY A 39 2.27 -6.71 -1.77
N LEU A 40 1.71 -5.92 -0.88
CA LEU A 40 0.59 -5.00 -1.15
C LEU A 40 1.01 -3.56 -0.84
N VAL A 41 1.05 -2.74 -1.89
CA VAL A 41 1.35 -1.31 -1.77
C VAL A 41 0.13 -0.49 -2.18
N VAL A 42 -0.33 0.36 -1.28
CA VAL A 42 -1.43 1.30 -1.50
C VAL A 42 -0.85 2.69 -1.67
N VAL A 43 -0.95 3.25 -2.87
CA VAL A 43 -0.48 4.60 -3.16
C VAL A 43 -1.64 5.58 -3.01
N ALA A 44 -1.52 6.51 -2.06
CA ALA A 44 -2.46 7.61 -1.88
C ALA A 44 -1.85 8.92 -2.38
N CYS A 45 -2.50 9.54 -3.35
CA CYS A 45 -2.08 10.83 -3.90
C CYS A 45 -2.85 11.95 -3.19
N ASP A 46 -2.22 12.53 -2.20
CA ASP A 46 -2.77 13.65 -1.43
C ASP A 46 -2.63 14.97 -2.20
N ASP A 47 -3.56 15.88 -1.97
CA ASP A 47 -3.60 17.20 -2.59
C ASP A 47 -3.56 18.31 -1.52
N PRO A 48 -2.39 18.54 -0.89
CA PRO A 48 -2.24 19.64 0.05
C PRO A 48 -2.62 20.97 -0.61
N SER A 49 -3.35 21.81 0.10
CA SER A 49 -3.90 23.08 -0.38
C SER A 49 -5.00 22.94 -1.44
N GLN A 50 -5.53 21.78 -1.67
CA GLN A 50 -6.74 21.53 -2.50
C GLN A 50 -6.64 22.06 -3.95
N HIS A 51 -5.49 21.93 -4.61
CA HIS A 51 -5.28 22.42 -5.98
C HIS A 51 -6.28 21.84 -7.00
N SER A 52 -6.72 20.60 -6.76
CA SER A 52 -7.62 19.86 -7.67
C SER A 52 -8.48 18.84 -6.92
N SER A 53 -8.88 19.14 -5.69
CA SER A 53 -9.65 18.24 -4.81
C SER A 53 -10.81 18.96 -4.16
N GLN A 54 -11.83 18.21 -3.76
CA GLN A 54 -13.00 18.70 -3.03
C GLN A 54 -12.67 19.10 -1.58
N ASN A 55 -11.65 18.49 -1.01
CA ASN A 55 -11.16 18.73 0.33
C ASN A 55 -9.70 18.32 0.46
N GLU A 56 -9.06 18.72 1.54
CA GLU A 56 -7.74 18.25 1.93
C GLU A 56 -7.87 17.10 2.91
N GLN A 57 -7.14 16.01 2.64
CA GLN A 57 -7.03 14.87 3.53
C GLN A 57 -5.57 14.46 3.61
N ASP A 58 -5.10 14.21 4.81
CA ASP A 58 -3.74 13.72 5.04
C ASP A 58 -3.78 12.19 5.23
N SER A 59 -3.25 11.47 4.26
CA SER A 59 -3.25 10.01 4.28
C SER A 59 -2.40 9.41 5.38
N ARG A 60 -1.46 10.16 5.96
CA ARG A 60 -0.63 9.69 7.09
C ARG A 60 -1.46 9.31 8.30
N PHE A 61 -2.53 10.07 8.59
CA PHE A 61 -3.44 9.73 9.68
C PHE A 61 -4.17 8.40 9.49
N TYR A 62 -4.38 7.97 8.25
CA TYR A 62 -4.97 6.65 7.99
C TYR A 62 -3.97 5.52 8.18
N ALA A 63 -2.70 5.74 7.85
CA ALA A 63 -1.65 4.79 8.17
C ALA A 63 -1.49 4.62 9.67
N ASP A 64 -1.46 5.73 10.41
CA ASP A 64 -1.39 5.73 11.86
C ASP A 64 -2.61 5.02 12.49
N PHE A 65 -3.83 5.37 12.06
CA PHE A 65 -5.05 4.73 12.51
C PHE A 65 -5.07 3.22 12.23
N ALA A 66 -4.59 2.79 11.06
CA ALA A 66 -4.54 1.39 10.68
C ALA A 66 -3.27 0.66 11.21
N MET A 67 -2.37 1.39 11.89
CA MET A 67 -1.07 0.88 12.33
C MET A 67 -0.23 0.27 11.20
N MET A 68 -0.28 0.89 10.02
CA MET A 68 0.47 0.49 8.84
C MET A 68 1.71 1.35 8.62
N PRO A 69 2.79 0.81 8.08
CA PRO A 69 3.93 1.61 7.65
C PRO A 69 3.53 2.59 6.54
N CYS A 70 4.03 3.82 6.63
CA CYS A 70 3.78 4.88 5.66
C CYS A 70 5.11 5.36 5.07
N PHE A 71 5.26 5.22 3.77
CA PHE A 71 6.41 5.68 3.00
C PHE A 71 6.04 6.99 2.30
N GLU A 72 6.89 8.00 2.44
CA GLU A 72 6.66 9.32 1.83
C GLU A 72 7.94 9.81 1.17
N PRO A 73 8.09 9.62 -0.16
CA PRO A 73 9.27 10.06 -0.89
C PRO A 73 9.29 11.58 -1.07
N SER A 74 10.48 12.17 -1.04
CA SER A 74 10.71 13.60 -1.26
C SER A 74 11.01 13.95 -2.72
N ASN A 75 11.39 12.97 -3.54
CA ASN A 75 11.73 13.13 -4.94
C ASN A 75 11.42 11.86 -5.75
N GLN A 76 11.56 11.94 -7.08
CA GLN A 76 11.18 10.85 -7.99
C GLN A 76 12.08 9.62 -7.88
N GLN A 77 13.37 9.80 -7.59
CA GLN A 77 14.27 8.67 -7.36
C GLN A 77 13.86 7.91 -6.10
N GLU A 78 13.62 8.63 -5.01
CA GLU A 78 13.10 8.01 -3.78
C GLU A 78 11.76 7.32 -4.01
N ALA A 79 10.85 7.91 -4.81
CA ALA A 79 9.58 7.27 -5.11
C ALA A 79 9.77 5.93 -5.85
N TYR A 80 10.71 5.88 -6.79
CA TYR A 80 11.07 4.66 -7.50
C TYR A 80 11.69 3.61 -6.57
N ASP A 81 12.63 4.02 -5.73
CA ASP A 81 13.34 3.11 -4.83
C ASP A 81 12.42 2.62 -3.71
N MET A 82 11.67 3.54 -3.09
CA MET A 82 10.75 3.22 -1.98
C MET A 82 9.61 2.29 -2.40
N VAL A 83 9.08 2.38 -3.64
CA VAL A 83 8.04 1.44 -4.04
C VAL A 83 8.57 0.01 -4.15
N ARG A 84 9.82 -0.13 -4.54
CA ARG A 84 10.52 -1.44 -4.59
C ARG A 84 10.75 -1.98 -3.17
N GLU A 85 11.22 -1.13 -2.28
CA GLU A 85 11.42 -1.44 -0.87
C GLU A 85 10.09 -1.73 -0.15
N ALA A 86 9.04 -0.98 -0.46
CA ALA A 86 7.71 -1.18 0.11
C ALA A 86 7.15 -2.58 -0.18
N PHE A 87 7.38 -3.12 -1.38
CA PHE A 87 7.01 -4.49 -1.70
C PHE A 87 7.79 -5.50 -0.86
N ASP A 88 9.11 -5.32 -0.76
CA ASP A 88 9.96 -6.22 0.02
C ASP A 88 9.59 -6.17 1.51
N TYR A 89 9.34 -4.95 2.02
CA TYR A 89 8.89 -4.74 3.39
C TYR A 89 7.53 -5.39 3.67
N SER A 90 6.57 -5.20 2.74
CA SER A 90 5.24 -5.80 2.85
C SER A 90 5.29 -7.32 2.92
N GLU A 91 6.10 -7.95 2.07
CA GLU A 91 6.28 -9.41 2.04
C GLU A 91 6.98 -9.93 3.30
N ALA A 92 8.05 -9.26 3.72
CA ALA A 92 8.83 -9.68 4.90
C ALA A 92 8.05 -9.58 6.22
N ASN A 93 7.11 -8.64 6.30
CA ASN A 93 6.35 -8.37 7.53
C ASN A 93 4.88 -8.80 7.44
N HIS A 94 4.44 -9.32 6.30
CA HIS A 94 3.05 -9.71 6.04
C HIS A 94 2.03 -8.60 6.30
N ILE A 95 2.39 -7.36 6.00
CA ILE A 95 1.55 -6.17 6.24
C ILE A 95 1.50 -5.30 4.97
N PRO A 96 0.34 -4.73 4.59
CA PRO A 96 0.29 -3.73 3.53
C PRO A 96 1.10 -2.49 3.88
N VAL A 97 1.58 -1.79 2.86
CA VAL A 97 2.30 -0.52 3.00
C VAL A 97 1.51 0.60 2.36
N LEU A 98 1.31 1.69 3.06
CA LEU A 98 0.84 2.94 2.48
C LEU A 98 2.03 3.71 1.91
N MET A 99 1.92 4.15 0.67
CA MET A 99 2.86 5.10 0.07
C MET A 99 2.12 6.41 -0.23
N ARG A 100 2.52 7.47 0.43
CA ARG A 100 1.92 8.79 0.25
C ARG A 100 2.69 9.57 -0.80
N LEU A 101 1.99 10.04 -1.82
CA LEU A 101 2.50 11.01 -2.79
C LEU A 101 1.72 12.32 -2.66
N THR A 102 2.38 13.44 -2.91
CA THR A 102 1.71 14.73 -2.99
C THR A 102 1.46 15.14 -4.43
N THR A 103 0.55 16.09 -4.66
CA THR A 103 0.29 16.68 -5.97
C THR A 103 1.58 17.12 -6.66
N ARG A 104 2.52 17.73 -5.93
CA ARG A 104 3.81 18.15 -6.46
C ARG A 104 4.60 16.98 -7.04
N MET A 105 4.64 15.85 -6.32
CA MET A 105 5.31 14.63 -6.80
C MET A 105 4.63 14.05 -8.03
N ALA A 106 3.30 13.96 -8.01
CA ALA A 106 2.51 13.36 -9.09
C ALA A 106 2.57 14.15 -10.40
N HIS A 107 2.80 15.45 -10.33
CA HIS A 107 2.87 16.36 -11.50
C HIS A 107 4.28 16.77 -11.91
N SER A 108 5.31 16.30 -11.23
CA SER A 108 6.70 16.61 -11.57
C SER A 108 7.35 15.48 -12.38
N ARG A 109 8.47 15.79 -13.01
CA ARG A 109 9.26 14.84 -13.82
C ARG A 109 10.73 14.97 -13.45
N ALA A 110 11.42 13.84 -13.42
CA ALA A 110 12.86 13.76 -13.27
C ALA A 110 13.42 12.55 -14.02
N VAL A 111 14.72 12.56 -14.24
CA VAL A 111 15.46 11.38 -14.66
C VAL A 111 15.67 10.51 -13.42
N VAL A 112 15.40 9.22 -13.54
CA VAL A 112 15.64 8.24 -12.48
C VAL A 112 16.56 7.14 -12.97
N GLU A 113 17.41 6.64 -12.10
CA GLU A 113 18.23 5.45 -12.34
C GLU A 113 17.37 4.22 -12.08
N ALA A 114 17.11 3.45 -13.14
CA ALA A 114 16.33 2.22 -13.04
C ALA A 114 17.21 1.08 -12.51
N GLY A 115 16.74 0.42 -11.46
CA GLY A 115 17.35 -0.81 -10.96
C GLY A 115 17.03 -2.03 -11.84
N GLU A 116 17.60 -3.18 -11.49
CA GLU A 116 17.36 -4.44 -12.19
C GLU A 116 15.88 -4.85 -12.19
N ILE A 117 15.47 -5.54 -13.26
CA ILE A 117 14.13 -6.11 -13.35
C ILE A 117 14.01 -7.23 -12.32
N ARG A 118 13.00 -7.14 -11.46
CA ARG A 118 12.69 -8.18 -10.50
C ARG A 118 11.85 -9.28 -11.12
N ARG A 119 12.08 -10.52 -10.69
CA ARG A 119 11.23 -11.64 -11.09
C ARG A 119 9.84 -11.48 -10.49
N GLU A 120 8.85 -11.95 -11.21
CA GLU A 120 7.48 -12.04 -10.71
C GLU A 120 7.37 -13.17 -9.69
N ASN A 121 6.62 -12.93 -8.60
CA ASN A 121 6.33 -13.97 -7.62
C ASN A 121 5.49 -15.09 -8.25
N GLU A 122 5.73 -16.32 -7.82
CA GLU A 122 4.83 -17.42 -8.15
C GLU A 122 3.55 -17.34 -7.32
N VAL A 123 2.47 -17.93 -7.85
CA VAL A 123 1.23 -18.07 -7.07
C VAL A 123 1.48 -19.06 -5.95
N HIS A 124 1.27 -18.63 -4.73
CA HIS A 124 1.34 -19.49 -3.55
C HIS A 124 0.36 -19.01 -2.49
N PHE A 125 -0.15 -19.92 -1.71
CA PHE A 125 -1.00 -19.62 -0.56
C PHE A 125 -0.22 -19.89 0.73
N PRO A 126 -0.47 -19.10 1.78
CA PRO A 126 0.18 -19.35 3.07
C PRO A 126 -0.30 -20.66 3.69
N ASP A 127 0.36 -21.07 4.76
CA ASP A 127 -0.07 -22.19 5.57
C ASP A 127 -1.41 -21.91 6.29
N GLU A 128 -2.04 -22.96 6.84
CA GLU A 128 -3.34 -22.89 7.52
C GLU A 128 -3.39 -21.85 8.66
N LEU A 129 -2.26 -21.54 9.27
CA LEU A 129 -2.20 -20.58 10.38
C LEU A 129 -2.44 -19.14 9.87
N HIS A 130 -1.86 -18.79 8.71
CA HIS A 130 -2.04 -17.49 8.10
C HIS A 130 -3.40 -17.34 7.38
N GLU A 131 -3.94 -18.43 6.83
CA GLU A 131 -5.28 -18.41 6.23
C GLU A 131 -6.37 -18.02 7.22
N LYS A 132 -6.22 -18.34 8.52
CA LYS A 132 -7.17 -17.96 9.57
C LYS A 132 -7.31 -16.43 9.71
N ASN A 133 -6.24 -15.67 9.42
CA ASN A 133 -6.29 -14.21 9.48
C ASN A 133 -7.23 -13.62 8.43
N TRP A 134 -7.50 -14.33 7.34
CA TRP A 134 -8.42 -13.87 6.30
C TRP A 134 -9.89 -14.07 6.66
N VAL A 135 -10.16 -14.85 7.70
CA VAL A 135 -11.51 -15.05 8.23
C VAL A 135 -11.69 -14.12 9.42
N THR A 136 -12.25 -12.93 9.17
CA THR A 136 -12.42 -11.86 10.17
C THR A 136 -13.54 -12.15 11.18
N LEU A 137 -13.44 -13.27 11.84
CA LEU A 137 -14.28 -13.60 13.00
C LEU A 137 -13.62 -13.10 14.29
N PRO A 138 -14.38 -12.70 15.31
CA PRO A 138 -13.82 -12.21 16.58
C PRO A 138 -12.84 -13.19 17.25
N VAL A 139 -12.99 -14.48 17.02
CA VAL A 139 -12.11 -15.52 17.56
C VAL A 139 -10.73 -15.53 16.88
N ASN A 140 -10.66 -15.06 15.64
CA ASN A 140 -9.43 -15.01 14.83
C ASN A 140 -8.73 -13.66 14.92
N ALA A 141 -9.43 -12.62 15.39
CA ALA A 141 -8.92 -11.24 15.48
C ALA A 141 -8.26 -10.92 16.84
N ARG A 142 -7.82 -11.93 17.59
CA ARG A 142 -7.19 -11.79 18.91
C ARG A 142 -5.69 -12.01 18.86
#